data_0815f0ae49ab5d0b8a2eb66cd95c80a6
#
_entry.id   0815f0ae49ab5d0b8a2eb66cd95c80a6
#
_cell.length_a   1.000
_cell.length_b   1.000
_cell.length_c   1.000
_cell.angle_alpha   90.00
_cell.angle_beta   90.00
_cell.angle_gamma   90.00
#
_symmetry.space_group_name_H-M   'P 1'
#
loop_
_entity.id
_entity.type
_entity.pdbx_description
1 polymer ?
#
loop_
_entity_poly.entity_id
_entity_poly.type
_entity_poly.pdbx_seq_one_letter_code
_entity_poly.pdbx_strand_id
1 'polypeptide(L)'
;MNVSKYELVIVGAGVVGMGAALAASKQGIKKILIVDRHHACTGASIRNFGFITITGLRQKIMQERSLRSRDIWLDIIKKAKITINHRGLYLLAQHQESIPVLEEYLKVDSRSTVRLLTKQEMESQHPLFKKNNNYGGLFSSDEVRIEPRLAIPAVANYLRSIGIDFLWREEVLDFNHRYIVTQKRKIFFNKLIMAPGNHLKGLGRDIFEKKKIQSSKLHMLRIMPDKKVKLPGGIMADLTLMRYPGYENL
;
A
#
# COMPACT_ATOMS: atom_id res chain seq x y z
N MET A 1 27.91 -5.03 -30.45
CA MET A 1 27.36 -5.23 -29.06
C MET A 1 25.87 -5.39 -29.17
N ASN A 2 25.35 -6.58 -28.86
CA ASN A 2 23.90 -6.79 -28.82
C ASN A 2 23.31 -5.97 -27.67
N VAL A 3 22.74 -4.83 -27.98
CA VAL A 3 22.05 -3.98 -26.99
C VAL A 3 20.73 -4.68 -26.70
N SER A 4 20.65 -5.34 -25.55
CA SER A 4 19.42 -6.00 -25.13
C SER A 4 18.33 -4.93 -24.96
N LYS A 5 17.31 -5.00 -25.80
CA LYS A 5 16.18 -4.09 -25.76
C LYS A 5 15.08 -4.70 -24.89
N TYR A 6 14.66 -3.97 -23.86
CA TYR A 6 13.53 -4.34 -23.02
C TYR A 6 12.21 -3.94 -23.67
N GLU A 7 11.17 -4.72 -23.47
CA GLU A 7 9.82 -4.35 -23.91
C GLU A 7 9.28 -3.25 -23.01
N LEU A 8 9.61 -3.34 -21.70
CA LEU A 8 9.21 -2.37 -20.69
C LEU A 8 10.36 -2.10 -19.72
N VAL A 9 10.67 -0.82 -19.51
CA VAL A 9 11.51 -0.37 -18.41
C VAL A 9 10.65 0.40 -17.41
N ILE A 10 10.87 0.16 -16.13
CA ILE A 10 10.17 0.82 -15.02
C ILE A 10 11.22 1.47 -14.12
N VAL A 11 11.10 2.76 -13.89
CA VAL A 11 11.97 3.52 -13.00
C VAL A 11 11.33 3.63 -11.62
N GLY A 12 11.95 2.97 -10.65
CA GLY A 12 11.51 2.90 -9.27
C GLY A 12 10.95 1.53 -8.86
N ALA A 13 11.61 0.89 -7.88
CA ALA A 13 11.23 -0.41 -7.32
C ALA A 13 10.32 -0.28 -6.08
N GLY A 14 9.51 0.76 -6.01
CA GLY A 14 8.44 0.87 -5.02
C GLY A 14 7.23 0.01 -5.38
N VAL A 15 6.21 -0.01 -4.50
CA VAL A 15 4.98 -0.80 -4.70
C VAL A 15 4.29 -0.47 -6.03
N VAL A 16 4.34 0.80 -6.46
CA VAL A 16 3.74 1.23 -7.73
C VAL A 16 4.49 0.62 -8.93
N GLY A 17 5.82 0.73 -8.95
CA GLY A 17 6.64 0.15 -10.03
C GLY A 17 6.55 -1.37 -10.07
N MET A 18 6.62 -2.04 -8.92
CA MET A 18 6.46 -3.50 -8.85
C MET A 18 5.05 -3.97 -9.24
N GLY A 19 4.02 -3.21 -8.85
CA GLY A 19 2.64 -3.47 -9.27
C GLY A 19 2.47 -3.33 -10.78
N ALA A 20 3.08 -2.31 -11.39
CA ALA A 20 3.08 -2.12 -12.83
C ALA A 20 3.81 -3.27 -13.57
N ALA A 21 4.95 -3.72 -13.04
CA ALA A 21 5.69 -4.85 -13.58
C ALA A 21 4.87 -6.15 -13.55
N LEU A 22 4.21 -6.41 -12.40
CA LEU A 22 3.33 -7.56 -12.26
C LEU A 22 2.17 -7.53 -13.26
N ALA A 23 1.53 -6.37 -13.39
CA ALA A 23 0.42 -6.19 -14.33
C ALA A 23 0.87 -6.41 -15.78
N ALA A 24 2.02 -5.84 -16.16
CA ALA A 24 2.62 -6.00 -17.48
C ALA A 24 2.96 -7.47 -17.78
N SER A 25 3.56 -8.17 -16.83
CA SER A 25 3.87 -9.60 -16.95
C SER A 25 2.61 -10.45 -17.13
N LYS A 26 1.53 -10.15 -16.37
CA LYS A 26 0.23 -10.82 -16.56
C LYS A 26 -0.42 -10.55 -17.93
N GLN A 27 -0.06 -9.45 -18.57
CA GLN A 27 -0.49 -9.09 -19.94
C GLN A 27 0.44 -9.65 -21.04
N GLY A 28 1.39 -10.50 -20.69
CA GLY A 28 2.28 -11.17 -21.64
C GLY A 28 3.55 -10.41 -22.02
N ILE A 29 3.84 -9.26 -21.41
CA ILE A 29 5.14 -8.59 -21.59
C ILE A 29 6.21 -9.42 -20.88
N LYS A 30 7.24 -9.86 -21.66
CA LYS A 30 8.25 -10.80 -21.15
C LYS A 30 9.55 -10.14 -20.70
N LYS A 31 10.04 -9.17 -21.46
CA LYS A 31 11.32 -8.49 -21.15
C LYS A 31 11.05 -7.21 -20.36
N ILE A 32 10.92 -7.35 -19.04
CA ILE A 32 10.66 -6.25 -18.12
C ILE A 32 11.88 -6.00 -17.26
N LEU A 33 12.28 -4.72 -17.14
CA LEU A 33 13.33 -4.28 -16.25
C LEU A 33 12.81 -3.24 -15.28
N ILE A 34 13.12 -3.42 -14.00
CA ILE A 34 12.94 -2.39 -12.96
C ILE A 34 14.30 -1.82 -12.60
N VAL A 35 14.45 -0.50 -12.62
CA VAL A 35 15.68 0.20 -12.26
C VAL A 35 15.43 1.04 -11.00
N ASP A 36 16.29 0.89 -9.99
CA ASP A 36 16.21 1.70 -8.77
C ASP A 36 17.60 2.18 -8.34
N ARG A 37 17.69 3.43 -7.90
CA ARG A 37 18.92 4.06 -7.44
C ARG A 37 19.46 3.48 -6.12
N HIS A 38 18.59 2.88 -5.32
CA HIS A 38 18.94 2.26 -4.06
C HIS A 38 19.27 0.77 -4.23
N HIS A 39 19.87 0.18 -3.21
CA HIS A 39 20.19 -1.26 -3.18
C HIS A 39 18.97 -2.13 -2.89
N ALA A 40 17.88 -1.52 -2.40
CA ALA A 40 16.60 -2.14 -2.09
C ALA A 40 15.52 -1.06 -2.06
N CYS A 41 14.26 -1.44 -1.91
CA CYS A 41 13.18 -0.49 -1.68
C CYS A 41 13.34 0.21 -0.33
N THR A 42 13.59 1.51 -0.33
CA THR A 42 13.83 2.34 0.85
C THR A 42 12.81 3.47 1.02
N GLY A 43 11.91 3.64 0.04
CA GLY A 43 10.93 4.73 -0.01
C GLY A 43 9.69 4.50 0.85
N ALA A 44 8.60 5.21 0.53
CA ALA A 44 7.34 5.18 1.27
C ALA A 44 6.72 3.77 1.34
N SER A 45 7.02 2.89 0.37
CA SER A 45 6.46 1.53 0.30
C SER A 45 6.84 0.65 1.49
N ILE A 46 7.94 0.93 2.18
CA ILE A 46 8.34 0.23 3.42
C ILE A 46 8.15 1.09 4.68
N ARG A 47 7.69 2.33 4.54
CA ARG A 47 7.56 3.30 5.62
C ARG A 47 6.09 3.64 5.86
N ASN A 48 5.29 2.61 6.09
CA ASN A 48 3.87 2.71 6.37
C ASN A 48 3.45 1.59 7.34
N PHE A 49 2.19 1.58 7.77
CA PHE A 49 1.67 0.62 8.74
C PHE A 49 1.39 -0.78 8.15
N GLY A 50 1.44 -0.94 6.84
CA GLY A 50 1.19 -2.21 6.16
C GLY A 50 -0.27 -2.61 6.07
N PHE A 51 -1.19 -1.69 6.23
CA PHE A 51 -2.60 -1.94 6.04
C PHE A 51 -2.95 -2.05 4.55
N ILE A 52 -3.66 -3.10 4.20
CA ILE A 52 -4.38 -3.27 2.95
C ILE A 52 -5.84 -3.07 3.32
N THR A 53 -6.27 -1.80 3.28
CA THR A 53 -7.57 -1.36 3.79
C THR A 53 -8.53 -0.99 2.68
N ILE A 54 -9.83 -1.24 2.95
CA ILE A 54 -10.96 -0.87 2.09
C ILE A 54 -11.85 0.10 2.85
N THR A 55 -12.07 -0.15 4.14
CA THR A 55 -12.90 0.66 5.04
C THR A 55 -12.39 2.09 5.12
N GLY A 56 -13.29 3.05 5.00
CA GLY A 56 -12.97 4.49 5.03
C GLY A 56 -12.55 5.07 3.68
N LEU A 57 -12.52 4.30 2.61
CA LEU A 57 -12.32 4.83 1.26
C LEU A 57 -13.65 5.30 0.66
N ARG A 58 -13.58 6.21 -0.32
CA ARG A 58 -14.79 6.66 -1.04
C ARG A 58 -15.52 5.48 -1.64
N GLN A 59 -16.84 5.50 -1.52
CA GLN A 59 -17.73 4.44 -2.01
C GLN A 59 -17.64 4.27 -3.54
N LYS A 60 -18.23 3.20 -4.05
CA LYS A 60 -18.28 2.83 -5.48
C LYS A 60 -16.88 2.55 -6.05
N ILE A 61 -16.43 3.33 -7.03
CA ILE A 61 -15.21 3.06 -7.81
C ILE A 61 -13.96 2.83 -6.94
N MET A 62 -13.79 3.61 -5.87
CA MET A 62 -12.61 3.44 -5.01
C MET A 62 -12.71 2.18 -4.15
N GLN A 63 -13.91 1.84 -3.70
CA GLN A 63 -14.15 0.60 -2.97
C GLN A 63 -13.89 -0.62 -3.85
N GLU A 64 -14.43 -0.66 -5.08
CA GLU A 64 -14.19 -1.73 -6.05
C GLU A 64 -12.70 -1.90 -6.38
N ARG A 65 -12.00 -0.80 -6.63
CA ARG A 65 -10.55 -0.80 -6.87
C ARG A 65 -9.77 -1.35 -5.67
N SER A 66 -10.21 -1.01 -4.46
CA SER A 66 -9.54 -1.46 -3.23
C SER A 66 -9.77 -2.93 -2.96
N LEU A 67 -10.98 -3.44 -3.19
CA LEU A 67 -11.29 -4.87 -3.15
C LEU A 67 -10.43 -5.64 -4.15
N ARG A 68 -10.37 -5.17 -5.40
CA ARG A 68 -9.50 -5.76 -6.43
C ARG A 68 -8.02 -5.70 -6.04
N SER A 69 -7.56 -4.59 -5.48
CA SER A 69 -6.19 -4.45 -4.98
C SER A 69 -5.89 -5.44 -3.85
N ARG A 70 -6.83 -5.60 -2.90
CA ARG A 70 -6.72 -6.60 -1.83
C ARG A 70 -6.57 -8.02 -2.40
N ASP A 71 -7.38 -8.38 -3.38
CA ASP A 71 -7.34 -9.72 -3.98
C ASP A 71 -6.01 -9.98 -4.69
N ILE A 72 -5.47 -8.97 -5.39
CA ILE A 72 -4.12 -9.04 -5.97
C ILE A 72 -3.07 -9.21 -4.87
N TRP A 73 -3.20 -8.49 -3.76
CA TRP A 73 -2.30 -8.63 -2.61
C TRP A 73 -2.37 -10.02 -1.99
N LEU A 74 -3.57 -10.58 -1.80
CA LEU A 74 -3.73 -11.93 -1.25
C LEU A 74 -3.08 -13.00 -2.14
N ASP A 75 -3.19 -12.88 -3.47
CA ASP A 75 -2.49 -13.75 -4.42
C ASP A 75 -0.96 -13.62 -4.28
N ILE A 76 -0.43 -12.39 -4.21
CA ILE A 76 1.01 -12.14 -4.03
C ILE A 76 1.49 -12.63 -2.67
N ILE A 77 0.76 -12.37 -1.60
CA ILE A 77 1.07 -12.82 -0.24
C ILE A 77 1.30 -14.34 -0.23
N LYS A 78 0.41 -15.08 -0.90
CA LYS A 78 0.55 -16.53 -1.04
C LYS A 78 1.80 -16.91 -1.86
N LYS A 79 1.99 -16.31 -3.03
CA LYS A 79 3.09 -16.63 -3.96
C LYS A 79 4.46 -16.23 -3.42
N ALA A 80 4.56 -15.06 -2.80
CA ALA A 80 5.80 -14.54 -2.21
C ALA A 80 6.03 -15.00 -0.76
N LYS A 81 5.16 -15.88 -0.22
CA LYS A 81 5.21 -16.40 1.16
C LYS A 81 5.30 -15.30 2.23
N ILE A 82 4.52 -14.24 2.04
CA ILE A 82 4.46 -13.11 2.97
C ILE A 82 3.58 -13.47 4.16
N THR A 83 4.04 -13.15 5.37
CA THR A 83 3.25 -13.36 6.58
C THR A 83 2.18 -12.29 6.73
N ILE A 84 0.92 -12.69 6.92
CA ILE A 84 -0.16 -11.81 7.37
C ILE A 84 -0.06 -11.69 8.89
N ASN A 85 0.17 -10.47 9.37
CA ASN A 85 0.25 -10.20 10.81
C ASN A 85 -1.12 -10.14 11.47
N HIS A 86 -2.09 -9.48 10.80
CA HIS A 86 -3.47 -9.37 11.30
C HIS A 86 -4.46 -9.53 10.15
N ARG A 87 -5.61 -10.10 10.46
CA ARG A 87 -6.80 -10.16 9.62
C ARG A 87 -7.92 -9.38 10.28
N GLY A 88 -8.68 -8.66 9.46
CA GLY A 88 -9.75 -7.77 9.93
C GLY A 88 -9.21 -6.45 10.48
N LEU A 89 -10.14 -5.53 10.59
CA LEU A 89 -9.93 -4.17 11.10
C LEU A 89 -11.03 -3.82 12.09
N TYR A 90 -10.63 -3.32 13.24
CA TYR A 90 -11.52 -2.68 14.22
C TYR A 90 -11.30 -1.17 14.17
N LEU A 91 -12.35 -0.40 13.99
CA LEU A 91 -12.35 1.05 14.14
C LEU A 91 -13.08 1.37 15.42
N LEU A 92 -12.35 1.82 16.45
CA LEU A 92 -12.88 2.11 17.77
C LEU A 92 -13.48 3.52 17.80
N ALA A 93 -14.70 3.65 18.25
CA ALA A 93 -15.32 4.92 18.60
C ALA A 93 -14.90 5.29 20.03
N GLN A 94 -13.98 6.23 20.17
CA GLN A 94 -13.51 6.74 21.47
C GLN A 94 -14.38 7.89 21.98
N HIS A 95 -15.19 8.48 21.10
CA HIS A 95 -16.17 9.53 21.39
C HIS A 95 -17.56 9.08 20.98
N GLN A 96 -18.58 9.49 21.73
CA GLN A 96 -19.97 9.10 21.46
C GLN A 96 -20.43 9.63 20.11
N GLU A 97 -19.99 10.81 19.73
CA GLU A 97 -20.30 11.50 18.47
C GLU A 97 -19.80 10.75 17.23
N SER A 98 -18.88 9.81 17.40
CA SER A 98 -18.39 8.97 16.30
C SER A 98 -19.38 7.91 15.87
N ILE A 99 -20.28 7.48 16.76
CA ILE A 99 -21.25 6.41 16.47
C ILE A 99 -22.20 6.78 15.34
N PRO A 100 -22.89 7.94 15.36
CA PRO A 100 -23.73 8.36 14.25
C PRO A 100 -23.03 8.38 12.88
N VAL A 101 -21.76 8.80 12.85
CA VAL A 101 -20.95 8.82 11.61
C VAL A 101 -20.73 7.40 11.09
N LEU A 102 -20.46 6.44 11.97
CA LEU A 102 -20.30 5.03 11.60
C LEU A 102 -21.60 4.39 11.14
N GLU A 103 -22.73 4.79 11.73
CA GLU A 103 -24.07 4.36 11.31
C GLU A 103 -24.39 4.86 9.90
N GLU A 104 -24.15 6.14 9.61
CA GLU A 104 -24.33 6.70 8.27
C GLU A 104 -23.38 6.05 7.26
N TYR A 105 -22.13 5.79 7.66
CA TYR A 105 -21.19 5.08 6.80
C TYR A 105 -21.71 3.70 6.38
N LEU A 106 -22.34 2.95 7.29
CA LEU A 106 -22.90 1.63 6.98
C LEU A 106 -24.09 1.68 6.02
N LYS A 107 -24.84 2.78 5.97
CA LYS A 107 -25.95 2.92 4.99
C LYS A 107 -25.43 3.02 3.55
N VAL A 108 -24.20 3.48 3.38
CA VAL A 108 -23.57 3.63 2.05
C VAL A 108 -22.56 2.52 1.74
N ASP A 109 -22.05 1.81 2.74
CA ASP A 109 -21.16 0.66 2.55
C ASP A 109 -21.98 -0.63 2.38
N SER A 110 -22.11 -1.09 1.14
CA SER A 110 -22.91 -2.26 0.80
C SER A 110 -22.26 -3.62 1.14
N ARG A 111 -21.08 -3.64 1.77
CA ARG A 111 -20.37 -4.89 2.09
C ARG A 111 -20.99 -5.59 3.30
N SER A 112 -21.34 -6.86 3.12
CA SER A 112 -21.79 -7.73 4.23
C SER A 112 -20.68 -8.07 5.24
N THR A 113 -19.43 -7.78 4.90
CA THR A 113 -18.24 -8.02 5.71
C THR A 113 -17.96 -6.93 6.75
N VAL A 114 -18.73 -5.83 6.72
CA VAL A 114 -18.60 -4.68 7.61
C VAL A 114 -19.84 -4.61 8.51
N ARG A 115 -19.62 -4.41 9.80
CA ARG A 115 -20.71 -4.31 10.78
C ARG A 115 -20.35 -3.35 11.90
N LEU A 116 -21.37 -2.66 12.44
CA LEU A 116 -21.26 -1.92 13.69
C LEU A 116 -21.28 -2.91 14.86
N LEU A 117 -20.45 -2.66 15.85
CA LEU A 117 -20.41 -3.40 17.10
C LEU A 117 -20.73 -2.43 18.23
N THR A 118 -21.66 -2.81 19.09
CA THR A 118 -21.88 -2.16 20.38
C THR A 118 -20.63 -2.28 21.26
N LYS A 119 -20.57 -1.48 22.32
CA LYS A 119 -19.49 -1.60 23.33
C LYS A 119 -19.37 -3.03 23.86
N GLN A 120 -20.49 -3.65 24.23
CA GLN A 120 -20.52 -5.01 24.78
C GLN A 120 -20.03 -6.05 23.77
N GLU A 121 -20.46 -5.96 22.51
CA GLU A 121 -19.98 -6.83 21.44
C GLU A 121 -18.49 -6.63 21.19
N MET A 122 -18.01 -5.39 21.15
CA MET A 122 -16.58 -5.08 20.98
C MET A 122 -15.77 -5.71 22.12
N GLU A 123 -16.18 -5.53 23.36
CA GLU A 123 -15.54 -6.09 24.55
C GLU A 123 -15.56 -7.62 24.57
N SER A 124 -16.58 -8.25 24.00
CA SER A 124 -16.64 -9.70 23.85
C SER A 124 -15.66 -10.26 22.84
N GLN A 125 -15.29 -9.48 21.84
CA GLN A 125 -14.34 -9.90 20.80
C GLN A 125 -12.91 -10.09 21.33
N HIS A 126 -12.48 -9.23 22.26
CA HIS A 126 -11.14 -9.32 22.82
C HIS A 126 -10.97 -8.54 24.14
N PRO A 127 -10.26 -9.10 25.15
CA PRO A 127 -10.07 -8.47 26.46
C PRO A 127 -9.45 -7.07 26.43
N LEU A 128 -8.65 -6.74 25.41
CA LEU A 128 -8.06 -5.41 25.24
C LEU A 128 -9.11 -4.31 25.11
N PHE A 129 -10.27 -4.61 24.53
CA PHE A 129 -11.33 -3.61 24.36
C PHE A 129 -12.04 -3.26 25.66
N LYS A 130 -12.01 -4.14 26.68
CA LYS A 130 -12.53 -3.87 28.02
C LYS A 130 -11.74 -2.78 28.78
N LYS A 131 -10.48 -2.62 28.44
CA LYS A 131 -9.57 -1.67 29.10
C LYS A 131 -9.61 -0.26 28.53
N ASN A 132 -10.26 -0.08 27.40
CA ASN A 132 -10.35 1.19 26.71
C ASN A 132 -11.73 1.80 26.90
N ASN A 133 -11.79 3.11 27.17
CA ASN A 133 -13.04 3.84 27.04
C ASN A 133 -13.42 3.86 25.56
N ASN A 134 -14.38 3.04 25.19
CA ASN A 134 -14.95 3.03 23.84
C ASN A 134 -16.46 2.97 23.92
N TYR A 135 -17.12 3.47 22.91
CA TYR A 135 -18.57 3.46 22.75
C TYR A 135 -19.07 2.37 21.78
N GLY A 136 -18.15 1.49 21.35
CA GLY A 136 -18.35 0.51 20.31
C GLY A 136 -17.45 0.82 19.11
N GLY A 137 -17.88 0.49 17.91
CA GLY A 137 -17.12 0.77 16.71
C GLY A 137 -17.51 -0.12 15.54
N LEU A 138 -16.69 -0.09 14.52
CA LEU A 138 -16.91 -0.83 13.28
C LEU A 138 -15.90 -1.97 13.18
N PHE A 139 -16.34 -3.12 12.74
CA PHE A 139 -15.50 -4.25 12.36
C PHE A 139 -15.64 -4.54 10.87
N SER A 140 -14.53 -4.76 10.20
CA SER A 140 -14.48 -5.30 8.85
C SER A 140 -13.54 -6.50 8.79
N SER A 141 -13.98 -7.58 8.12
CA SER A 141 -13.16 -8.77 7.91
C SER A 141 -12.31 -8.73 6.63
N ASP A 142 -12.48 -7.72 5.80
CA ASP A 142 -11.83 -7.62 4.49
C ASP A 142 -10.34 -7.27 4.56
N GLU A 143 -9.96 -6.54 5.57
CA GLU A 143 -8.63 -5.99 5.67
C GLU A 143 -7.60 -7.01 6.14
N VAL A 144 -6.37 -6.79 5.69
CA VAL A 144 -5.20 -7.50 6.19
C VAL A 144 -4.08 -6.52 6.50
N ARG A 145 -3.24 -6.89 7.45
CA ARG A 145 -2.02 -6.15 7.74
C ARG A 145 -0.80 -7.03 7.56
N ILE A 146 0.19 -6.52 6.87
CA ILE A 146 1.49 -7.15 6.63
C ILE A 146 2.60 -6.26 7.19
N GLU A 147 3.81 -6.80 7.36
CA GLU A 147 4.98 -5.98 7.68
C GLU A 147 5.65 -5.48 6.38
N PRO A 148 5.54 -4.20 6.03
CA PRO A 148 5.99 -3.70 4.73
C PRO A 148 7.48 -3.90 4.47
N ARG A 149 8.31 -3.82 5.54
CA ARG A 149 9.77 -3.99 5.45
C ARG A 149 10.17 -5.41 5.04
N LEU A 150 9.32 -6.39 5.30
CA LEU A 150 9.52 -7.78 4.90
C LEU A 150 8.77 -8.09 3.61
N ALA A 151 7.55 -7.57 3.48
CA ALA A 151 6.67 -7.85 2.35
C ALA A 151 7.21 -7.29 1.02
N ILE A 152 7.67 -6.04 1.01
CA ILE A 152 8.12 -5.40 -0.24
C ILE A 152 9.37 -6.08 -0.83
N PRO A 153 10.42 -6.41 -0.05
CA PRO A 153 11.51 -7.24 -0.56
C PRO A 153 11.07 -8.63 -1.04
N ALA A 154 10.12 -9.27 -0.36
CA ALA A 154 9.58 -10.56 -0.78
C ALA A 154 8.84 -10.45 -2.13
N VAL A 155 8.09 -9.36 -2.37
CA VAL A 155 7.49 -9.08 -3.69
C VAL A 155 8.57 -8.93 -4.76
N ALA A 156 9.66 -8.19 -4.50
CA ALA A 156 10.75 -8.03 -5.46
C ALA A 156 11.39 -9.40 -5.81
N ASN A 157 11.61 -10.25 -4.80
CA ASN A 157 12.15 -11.60 -5.01
C ASN A 157 11.18 -12.48 -5.81
N TYR A 158 9.89 -12.40 -5.54
CA TYR A 158 8.86 -13.10 -6.32
C TYR A 158 8.86 -12.63 -7.78
N LEU A 159 8.87 -11.32 -8.03
CA LEU A 159 8.90 -10.78 -9.40
C LEU A 159 10.16 -11.24 -10.16
N ARG A 160 11.30 -11.29 -9.47
CA ARG A 160 12.54 -11.82 -10.05
C ARG A 160 12.42 -13.30 -10.40
N SER A 161 11.77 -14.10 -9.56
CA SER A 161 11.57 -15.54 -9.82
C SER A 161 10.66 -15.82 -11.02
N ILE A 162 9.83 -14.87 -11.43
CA ILE A 162 8.99 -14.97 -12.64
C ILE A 162 9.60 -14.27 -13.87
N GLY A 163 10.90 -13.93 -13.82
CA GLY A 163 11.66 -13.43 -14.96
C GLY A 163 11.69 -11.91 -15.15
N ILE A 164 11.36 -11.13 -14.12
CA ILE A 164 11.51 -9.67 -14.16
C ILE A 164 12.90 -9.30 -13.67
N ASP A 165 13.64 -8.54 -14.48
CA ASP A 165 14.97 -8.07 -14.16
C ASP A 165 14.96 -6.87 -13.24
N PHE A 166 15.96 -6.78 -12.34
CA PHE A 166 16.18 -5.65 -11.46
C PHE A 166 17.61 -5.13 -11.57
N LEU A 167 17.74 -3.82 -11.79
CA LEU A 167 18.98 -3.08 -11.65
C LEU A 167 18.89 -2.19 -10.42
N TRP A 168 19.57 -2.62 -9.38
CA TRP A 168 19.73 -1.87 -8.14
C TRP A 168 20.99 -1.01 -8.16
N ARG A 169 20.98 0.09 -7.37
CA ARG A 169 22.09 1.06 -7.29
C ARG A 169 22.43 1.68 -8.63
N GLU A 170 21.41 1.86 -9.45
CA GLU A 170 21.53 2.60 -10.71
C GLU A 170 20.46 3.71 -10.77
N GLU A 171 20.90 4.94 -10.70
CA GLU A 171 20.05 6.09 -10.87
C GLU A 171 19.85 6.39 -12.35
N VAL A 172 18.61 6.61 -12.75
CA VAL A 172 18.29 7.10 -14.08
C VAL A 172 18.42 8.62 -14.06
N LEU A 173 19.34 9.13 -14.87
CA LEU A 173 19.70 10.55 -14.94
C LEU A 173 18.93 11.28 -16.02
N ASP A 174 18.61 10.57 -17.12
CA ASP A 174 17.93 11.15 -18.27
C ASP A 174 17.19 10.06 -19.06
N PHE A 175 16.25 10.45 -19.89
CA PHE A 175 15.52 9.56 -20.79
C PHE A 175 15.00 10.28 -22.03
N ASN A 176 14.79 9.50 -23.09
CA ASN A 176 14.06 9.94 -24.26
C ASN A 176 13.04 8.84 -24.68
N HIS A 177 12.53 8.91 -25.90
CA HIS A 177 11.53 7.94 -26.40
C HIS A 177 12.10 6.54 -26.75
N ARG A 178 13.43 6.33 -26.63
CA ARG A 178 14.12 5.07 -27.02
C ARG A 178 14.93 4.43 -25.91
N TYR A 179 15.49 5.21 -25.00
CA TYR A 179 16.37 4.72 -23.96
C TYR A 179 16.34 5.59 -22.71
N ILE A 180 16.72 4.99 -21.59
CA ILE A 180 17.11 5.68 -20.37
C ILE A 180 18.65 5.75 -20.30
N VAL A 181 19.15 6.76 -19.61
CA VAL A 181 20.58 6.95 -19.28
C VAL A 181 20.76 6.81 -17.79
N THR A 182 21.63 5.90 -17.38
CA THR A 182 22.10 5.77 -15.98
C THR A 182 23.53 6.30 -15.87
N GLN A 183 24.10 6.33 -14.65
CA GLN A 183 25.51 6.66 -14.47
C GLN A 183 26.44 5.69 -15.23
N LYS A 184 25.97 4.47 -15.56
CA LYS A 184 26.83 3.41 -16.09
C LYS A 184 26.56 3.06 -17.55
N ARG A 185 25.31 3.26 -18.03
CA ARG A 185 24.91 2.74 -19.34
C ARG A 185 23.67 3.39 -19.92
N LYS A 186 23.46 3.16 -21.21
CA LYS A 186 22.17 3.38 -21.89
C LYS A 186 21.39 2.07 -21.94
N ILE A 187 20.10 2.11 -21.66
CA ILE A 187 19.20 0.95 -21.66
C ILE A 187 18.04 1.25 -22.60
N PHE A 188 17.92 0.47 -23.65
CA PHE A 188 16.90 0.65 -24.67
C PHE A 188 15.59 -0.05 -24.30
N PHE A 189 14.47 0.56 -24.67
CA PHE A 189 13.14 0.05 -24.35
C PHE A 189 12.11 0.35 -25.46
N ASN A 190 10.96 -0.33 -25.39
CA ASN A 190 9.78 0.01 -26.18
C ASN A 190 8.83 0.92 -25.41
N LYS A 191 8.68 0.67 -24.09
CA LYS A 191 7.80 1.44 -23.20
C LYS A 191 8.54 1.78 -21.90
N LEU A 192 8.23 2.96 -21.35
CA LEU A 192 8.78 3.44 -20.08
C LEU A 192 7.66 3.79 -19.11
N ILE A 193 7.78 3.33 -17.88
CA ILE A 193 6.94 3.76 -16.76
C ILE A 193 7.83 4.45 -15.73
N MET A 194 7.43 5.67 -15.34
CA MET A 194 8.10 6.44 -14.29
C MET A 194 7.33 6.29 -12.98
N ALA A 195 7.95 5.69 -11.97
CA ALA A 195 7.41 5.50 -10.62
C ALA A 195 8.42 5.94 -9.53
N PRO A 196 8.92 7.21 -9.58
CA PRO A 196 10.06 7.67 -8.79
C PRO A 196 9.74 7.86 -7.30
N GLY A 197 8.51 7.60 -6.88
CA GLY A 197 8.06 7.80 -5.50
C GLY A 197 8.11 9.27 -5.07
N ASN A 198 8.72 9.54 -3.91
CA ASN A 198 8.85 10.89 -3.36
C ASN A 198 10.09 11.66 -3.86
N HIS A 199 10.74 11.19 -4.92
CA HIS A 199 11.89 11.88 -5.50
C HIS A 199 11.44 13.02 -6.42
N LEU A 200 10.93 14.08 -5.82
CA LEU A 200 10.33 15.21 -6.55
C LEU A 200 11.34 16.10 -7.27
N LYS A 201 12.64 16.02 -6.89
CA LYS A 201 13.73 16.83 -7.48
C LYS A 201 14.49 16.13 -8.60
N GLY A 202 14.15 14.88 -8.92
CA GLY A 202 14.76 14.09 -9.98
C GLY A 202 14.06 14.22 -11.33
N LEU A 203 14.08 13.13 -12.09
CA LEU A 203 13.34 13.03 -13.34
C LEU A 203 11.86 13.35 -13.15
N GLY A 204 11.31 14.24 -13.97
CA GLY A 204 9.94 14.71 -13.84
C GLY A 204 9.76 15.90 -12.89
N ARG A 205 10.85 16.52 -12.41
CA ARG A 205 10.82 17.73 -11.56
C ARG A 205 9.84 18.78 -12.07
N ASP A 206 9.91 19.11 -13.35
CA ASP A 206 9.06 20.13 -13.96
C ASP A 206 7.56 19.79 -13.88
N ILE A 207 7.22 18.51 -13.92
CA ILE A 207 5.84 18.04 -13.75
C ILE A 207 5.39 18.22 -12.30
N PHE A 208 6.23 17.87 -11.35
CA PHE A 208 5.93 17.96 -9.92
C PHE A 208 5.85 19.40 -9.44
N GLU A 209 6.73 20.28 -9.90
CA GLU A 209 6.72 21.70 -9.57
C GLU A 209 5.44 22.38 -10.07
N LYS A 210 5.01 22.10 -11.31
CA LYS A 210 3.74 22.60 -11.86
C LYS A 210 2.52 22.16 -11.03
N LYS A 211 2.58 20.98 -10.39
CA LYS A 211 1.49 20.44 -9.57
C LYS A 211 1.51 20.90 -8.12
N LYS A 212 2.49 21.70 -7.70
CA LYS A 212 2.65 22.20 -6.31
C LYS A 212 2.60 21.08 -5.26
N ILE A 213 3.20 19.92 -5.57
CA ILE A 213 3.21 18.76 -4.68
C ILE A 213 4.06 19.07 -3.46
N GLN A 214 3.50 18.85 -2.27
CA GLN A 214 4.18 19.02 -0.99
C GLN A 214 4.52 17.66 -0.36
N SER A 215 5.62 17.64 0.38
CA SER A 215 6.02 16.48 1.16
C SER A 215 5.60 16.66 2.62
N SER A 216 4.94 15.65 3.18
CA SER A 216 4.65 15.56 4.60
C SER A 216 5.52 14.51 5.26
N LYS A 217 6.08 14.82 6.44
CA LYS A 217 6.81 13.87 7.26
C LYS A 217 5.85 13.21 8.25
N LEU A 218 5.67 11.90 8.13
CA LEU A 218 4.91 11.11 9.10
C LEU A 218 5.85 10.59 10.18
N HIS A 219 5.47 10.78 11.43
CA HIS A 219 6.13 10.18 12.59
C HIS A 219 5.39 8.91 12.98
N MET A 220 6.03 7.76 12.75
CA MET A 220 5.50 6.47 13.16
C MET A 220 6.30 5.95 14.35
N LEU A 221 5.60 5.54 15.40
CA LEU A 221 6.19 4.93 16.58
C LEU A 221 6.00 3.42 16.52
N ARG A 222 7.05 2.70 16.90
CA ARG A 222 7.00 1.27 17.16
C ARG A 222 7.20 1.02 18.62
N ILE A 223 6.20 0.46 19.26
CA ILE A 223 6.22 0.14 20.70
C ILE A 223 6.38 -1.38 20.83
N MET A 224 7.23 -1.79 21.75
CA MET A 224 7.34 -3.17 22.20
C MET A 224 6.80 -3.22 23.65
N PRO A 225 5.64 -3.83 23.89
CA PRO A 225 5.10 -3.93 25.23
C PRO A 225 5.91 -4.94 26.07
N ASP A 226 6.01 -4.71 27.37
CA ASP A 226 6.73 -5.60 28.31
C ASP A 226 6.12 -7.00 28.35
N LYS A 227 4.81 -7.09 28.18
CA LYS A 227 4.09 -8.37 28.09
C LYS A 227 3.65 -8.62 26.66
N LYS A 228 3.79 -9.86 26.19
CA LYS A 228 3.32 -10.25 24.86
C LYS A 228 1.82 -10.00 24.72
N VAL A 229 1.46 -9.10 23.82
CA VAL A 229 0.07 -8.77 23.48
C VAL A 229 -0.24 -9.31 22.09
N LYS A 230 -1.33 -10.07 21.99
CA LYS A 230 -1.88 -10.50 20.71
C LYS A 230 -3.05 -9.58 20.38
N LEU A 231 -2.95 -8.85 19.27
CA LEU A 231 -4.05 -8.02 18.80
C LEU A 231 -5.07 -8.85 18.01
N PRO A 232 -6.38 -8.57 18.12
CA PRO A 232 -7.44 -9.31 17.41
C PRO A 232 -7.46 -9.03 15.90
N GLY A 233 -6.91 -7.89 15.49
CA GLY A 233 -6.87 -7.41 14.10
C GLY A 233 -6.08 -6.12 13.99
N GLY A 234 -6.20 -5.43 12.88
CA GLY A 234 -5.81 -4.03 12.77
C GLY A 234 -6.71 -3.18 13.66
N ILE A 235 -6.18 -2.12 14.25
CA ILE A 235 -6.97 -1.21 15.11
C ILE A 235 -6.77 0.21 14.60
N MET A 236 -7.86 0.90 14.37
CA MET A 236 -7.93 2.33 14.08
C MET A 236 -8.87 3.00 15.09
N ALA A 237 -8.82 4.31 15.20
CA ALA A 237 -9.68 5.10 16.07
C ALA A 237 -10.34 6.26 15.31
N ASP A 238 -11.17 7.02 15.97
CA ASP A 238 -12.03 8.09 15.41
C ASP A 238 -11.26 9.14 14.60
N LEU A 239 -10.00 9.37 14.89
CA LEU A 239 -9.17 10.26 14.06
C LEU A 239 -9.14 9.81 12.57
N THR A 240 -9.45 8.55 12.33
CA THR A 240 -9.64 7.97 11.00
C THR A 240 -10.83 8.61 10.27
N LEU A 241 -11.92 8.92 10.99
CA LEU A 241 -13.12 9.54 10.44
C LEU A 241 -12.83 10.91 9.82
N MET A 242 -11.89 11.65 10.41
CA MET A 242 -11.48 12.97 9.91
C MET A 242 -10.51 12.90 8.71
N ARG A 243 -9.86 11.76 8.50
CA ARG A 243 -8.78 11.63 7.51
C ARG A 243 -9.17 10.89 6.25
N TYR A 244 -10.09 9.96 6.35
CA TYR A 244 -10.44 9.10 5.24
C TYR A 244 -11.66 9.64 4.50
N PRO A 245 -11.56 9.77 3.16
CA PRO A 245 -12.59 10.44 2.36
C PRO A 245 -13.91 9.65 2.28
N GLY A 246 -13.97 8.43 2.79
CA GLY A 246 -15.20 7.65 2.88
C GLY A 246 -16.18 8.16 3.93
N TYR A 247 -15.69 8.98 4.86
CA TYR A 247 -16.50 9.61 5.92
C TYR A 247 -16.79 11.09 5.65
N GLU A 248 -16.31 11.61 4.53
CA GLU A 248 -16.54 13.00 4.14
C GLU A 248 -18.03 13.21 3.81
N ASN A 249 -18.64 14.20 4.44
CA ASN A 249 -20.07 14.54 4.32
C ASN A 249 -21.05 13.52 4.96
N LEU A 250 -20.61 12.77 5.96
CA LEU A 250 -21.47 11.94 6.80
C LEU A 250 -21.81 12.61 8.11
#